data_66de8f1273de8551cf250c4d7cdc76c3
#
_entry.id   66de8f1273de8551cf250c4d7cdc76c3
#
_cell.length_a   1.000
_cell.length_b   1.000
_cell.length_c   1.000
_cell.angle_alpha   90.00
_cell.angle_beta   90.00
_cell.angle_gamma   90.00
#
_symmetry.space_group_name_H-M   'P 1'
#
loop_
_entity.id
_entity.type
_entity.pdbx_description
1 polymer ?
#
loop_
_entity_poly.entity_id
_entity_poly.type
_entity_poly.pdbx_seq_one_letter_code
_entity_poly.pdbx_strand_id
1 'polypeptide(L)'
;MKESERSPKVMLKPQDIVAILKVHTWQSAPWTYSTLAKSLGMSASEVHAALSRCEAAGLYQGENRTIVRQALLEFLVHGLRYVFYTQPGPLSRGMPTAHSAQPLKSKLVASPLEAYVWPDPDGMVRGQAIAPLYRCVPQAAKKDPELYALLSLIDALRVGRVREQRLAEGELENRLVTL
;
A
#
# COMPACT_ATOMS: atom_id res chain seq x y z
N MET A 1 44.74 -3.45 -7.47
CA MET A 1 43.55 -3.59 -6.60
C MET A 1 42.38 -2.96 -7.34
N LYS A 2 41.49 -3.79 -7.92
CA LYS A 2 40.28 -3.26 -8.61
C LYS A 2 39.28 -2.91 -7.52
N GLU A 3 38.95 -1.64 -7.39
CA GLU A 3 37.78 -1.19 -6.64
C GLU A 3 36.55 -1.89 -7.25
N SER A 4 35.91 -2.71 -6.43
CA SER A 4 34.63 -3.30 -6.75
C SER A 4 33.65 -2.16 -6.94
N GLU A 5 33.22 -1.92 -8.17
CA GLU A 5 32.05 -1.07 -8.46
C GLU A 5 30.87 -1.58 -7.63
N ARG A 6 30.58 -0.89 -6.55
CA ARG A 6 29.35 -1.15 -5.78
C ARG A 6 28.19 -0.72 -6.67
N SER A 7 27.51 -1.69 -7.25
CA SER A 7 26.22 -1.47 -7.87
C SER A 7 25.35 -0.59 -6.95
N PRO A 8 24.67 0.44 -7.48
CA PRO A 8 23.86 1.31 -6.63
C PRO A 8 22.88 0.44 -5.84
N LYS A 9 22.87 0.64 -4.51
CA LYS A 9 22.03 -0.11 -3.59
C LYS A 9 20.57 0.13 -3.95
N VAL A 10 19.96 -0.79 -4.67
CA VAL A 10 18.55 -0.72 -5.03
C VAL A 10 17.74 -1.04 -3.79
N MET A 11 17.00 -0.05 -3.28
CA MET A 11 16.15 -0.20 -2.09
C MET A 11 14.69 0.03 -2.46
N LEU A 12 13.80 -0.77 -1.90
CA LEU A 12 12.36 -0.52 -2.00
C LEU A 12 11.99 0.85 -1.45
N LYS A 13 11.04 1.49 -2.10
CA LYS A 13 10.47 2.77 -1.71
C LYS A 13 8.96 2.62 -1.46
N PRO A 14 8.33 3.49 -0.67
CA PRO A 14 6.90 3.38 -0.37
C PRO A 14 6.02 3.34 -1.64
N GLN A 15 6.34 4.14 -2.65
CA GLN A 15 5.61 4.16 -3.91
C GLN A 15 5.68 2.84 -4.70
N ASP A 16 6.69 2.02 -4.46
CA ASP A 16 6.83 0.72 -5.14
C ASP A 16 5.72 -0.23 -4.70
N ILE A 17 5.38 -0.18 -3.42
CA ILE A 17 4.30 -0.97 -2.86
C ILE A 17 2.95 -0.50 -3.41
N VAL A 18 2.74 0.81 -3.54
CA VAL A 18 1.53 1.35 -4.16
C VAL A 18 1.41 0.88 -5.62
N ALA A 19 2.50 0.92 -6.38
CA ALA A 19 2.53 0.49 -7.78
C ALA A 19 2.23 -1.01 -7.94
N ILE A 20 2.88 -1.88 -7.16
CA ILE A 20 2.66 -3.33 -7.26
C ILE A 20 1.25 -3.74 -6.82
N LEU A 21 0.69 -3.09 -5.79
CA LEU A 21 -0.70 -3.32 -5.37
C LEU A 21 -1.69 -2.87 -6.45
N LYS A 22 -1.42 -1.78 -7.15
CA LYS A 22 -2.24 -1.36 -8.28
C LYS A 22 -2.19 -2.36 -9.44
N VAL A 23 -1.03 -2.92 -9.74
CA VAL A 23 -0.91 -4.02 -10.71
C VAL A 23 -1.76 -5.20 -10.26
N HIS A 24 -1.75 -5.52 -8.96
CA HIS A 24 -2.59 -6.59 -8.41
C HIS A 24 -4.08 -6.35 -8.65
N THR A 25 -4.60 -5.12 -8.41
CA THR A 25 -6.03 -4.83 -8.60
C THR A 25 -6.48 -4.94 -10.05
N TRP A 26 -5.58 -4.80 -11.01
CA TRP A 26 -5.88 -4.96 -12.44
C TRP A 26 -5.79 -6.42 -12.92
N GLN A 27 -5.20 -7.30 -12.13
CA GLN A 27 -5.08 -8.74 -12.42
C GLN A 27 -4.64 -9.03 -13.87
N SER A 28 -5.57 -9.64 -14.66
CA SER A 28 -5.31 -10.04 -16.05
C SER A 28 -5.63 -8.96 -17.09
N ALA A 29 -6.12 -7.78 -16.67
CA ALA A 29 -6.42 -6.71 -17.59
C ALA A 29 -5.12 -6.17 -18.23
N PRO A 30 -5.08 -5.96 -19.55
CA PRO A 30 -3.88 -5.41 -20.19
C PRO A 30 -3.63 -3.97 -19.71
N TRP A 31 -2.39 -3.69 -19.34
CA TRP A 31 -1.97 -2.36 -18.90
C TRP A 31 -0.63 -1.95 -19.50
N THR A 32 -0.39 -0.66 -19.57
CA THR A 32 0.88 -0.06 -19.94
C THR A 32 1.42 0.77 -18.76
N TYR A 33 2.72 1.08 -18.76
CA TYR A 33 3.29 1.98 -17.75
C TYR A 33 2.58 3.34 -17.74
N SER A 34 2.16 3.83 -18.90
CA SER A 34 1.43 5.09 -19.03
C SER A 34 0.05 5.01 -18.38
N THR A 35 -0.73 3.93 -18.64
CA THR A 35 -2.07 3.77 -18.04
C THR A 35 -1.99 3.55 -16.54
N LEU A 36 -1.01 2.77 -16.07
CA LEU A 36 -0.78 2.54 -14.66
C LEU A 36 -0.38 3.85 -13.94
N ALA A 37 0.56 4.59 -14.52
CA ALA A 37 0.99 5.90 -14.02
C ALA A 37 -0.16 6.89 -13.90
N LYS A 38 -0.99 7.01 -14.93
CA LYS A 38 -2.18 7.88 -14.94
C LYS A 38 -3.17 7.50 -13.83
N SER A 39 -3.39 6.20 -13.61
CA SER A 39 -4.29 5.72 -12.56
C SER A 39 -3.82 6.07 -11.14
N LEU A 40 -2.51 6.14 -10.95
CA LEU A 40 -1.86 6.45 -9.67
C LEU A 40 -1.53 7.94 -9.48
N GLY A 41 -1.62 8.76 -10.54
CA GLY A 41 -1.13 10.13 -10.49
C GLY A 41 0.40 10.22 -10.37
N MET A 42 1.11 9.28 -10.99
CA MET A 42 2.58 9.18 -11.07
C MET A 42 3.04 9.36 -12.51
N SER A 43 4.33 9.57 -12.73
CA SER A 43 4.90 9.50 -14.07
C SER A 43 5.17 8.06 -14.52
N ALA A 44 5.21 7.81 -15.81
CA ALA A 44 5.54 6.49 -16.36
C ALA A 44 6.93 6.01 -15.92
N SER A 45 7.89 6.92 -15.83
CA SER A 45 9.25 6.62 -15.35
C SER A 45 9.28 6.23 -13.87
N GLU A 46 8.47 6.90 -13.02
CA GLU A 46 8.34 6.52 -11.60
C GLU A 46 7.78 5.11 -11.45
N VAL A 47 6.74 4.78 -12.21
CA VAL A 47 6.11 3.45 -12.18
C VAL A 47 7.06 2.37 -12.70
N HIS A 48 7.76 2.64 -13.82
CA HIS A 48 8.77 1.73 -14.33
C HIS A 48 9.88 1.46 -13.30
N ALA A 49 10.43 2.52 -12.71
CA ALA A 49 11.45 2.40 -11.66
C ALA A 49 10.92 1.67 -10.40
N ALA A 50 9.66 1.89 -10.03
CA ALA A 50 9.02 1.20 -8.91
C ALA A 50 8.94 -0.31 -9.14
N LEU A 51 8.43 -0.74 -10.30
CA LEU A 51 8.33 -2.17 -10.63
C LEU A 51 9.71 -2.82 -10.81
N SER A 52 10.71 -2.09 -11.37
CA SER A 52 12.09 -2.59 -11.43
C SER A 52 12.69 -2.81 -10.04
N ARG A 53 12.38 -1.97 -9.04
CA ARG A 53 12.80 -2.20 -7.65
C ARG A 53 12.06 -3.37 -7.01
N CYS A 54 10.77 -3.53 -7.31
CA CYS A 54 10.00 -4.71 -6.88
C CYS A 54 10.59 -5.99 -7.46
N GLU A 55 11.02 -5.99 -8.72
CA GLU A 55 11.68 -7.12 -9.37
C GLU A 55 13.03 -7.45 -8.71
N ALA A 56 13.86 -6.45 -8.48
CA ALA A 56 15.13 -6.62 -7.77
C ALA A 56 14.95 -7.15 -6.34
N ALA A 57 13.82 -6.86 -5.70
CA ALA A 57 13.45 -7.35 -4.37
C ALA A 57 12.76 -8.73 -4.38
N GLY A 58 12.54 -9.34 -5.56
CA GLY A 58 11.87 -10.63 -5.68
C GLY A 58 10.35 -10.60 -5.50
N LEU A 59 9.73 -9.42 -5.55
CA LEU A 59 8.28 -9.26 -5.41
C LEU A 59 7.54 -9.29 -6.76
N TYR A 60 8.25 -9.13 -7.87
CA TYR A 60 7.71 -9.00 -9.21
C TYR A 60 8.61 -9.69 -10.24
N GLN A 61 8.02 -10.24 -11.27
CA GLN A 61 8.71 -10.84 -12.42
C GLN A 61 8.36 -10.03 -13.67
N GLY A 62 9.30 -9.22 -14.14
CA GLY A 62 9.10 -8.28 -15.24
C GLY A 62 8.79 -8.95 -16.57
N GLU A 63 9.44 -10.09 -16.89
CA GLU A 63 9.21 -10.84 -18.12
C GLU A 63 7.74 -11.24 -18.31
N ASN A 64 7.13 -11.79 -17.27
CA ASN A 64 5.75 -12.27 -17.29
C ASN A 64 4.76 -11.27 -16.72
N ARG A 65 5.22 -10.11 -16.24
CA ARG A 65 4.43 -9.11 -15.52
C ARG A 65 3.64 -9.69 -14.35
N THR A 66 4.25 -10.64 -13.64
CA THR A 66 3.60 -11.43 -12.58
C THR A 66 4.10 -11.00 -11.20
N ILE A 67 3.18 -10.86 -10.28
CA ILE A 67 3.48 -10.61 -8.87
C ILE A 67 3.82 -11.92 -8.17
N VAL A 68 4.91 -11.95 -7.42
CA VAL A 68 5.25 -13.07 -6.51
C VAL A 68 4.43 -12.88 -5.24
N ARG A 69 3.16 -13.31 -5.29
CA ARG A 69 2.13 -12.98 -4.30
C ARG A 69 2.50 -13.38 -2.89
N GLN A 70 3.10 -14.56 -2.70
CA GLN A 70 3.52 -15.02 -1.39
C GLN A 70 4.65 -14.14 -0.81
N ALA A 71 5.66 -13.80 -1.60
CA ALA A 71 6.73 -12.90 -1.17
C ALA A 71 6.22 -11.49 -0.85
N LEU A 72 5.27 -10.99 -1.66
CA LEU A 72 4.62 -9.71 -1.36
C LEU A 72 3.87 -9.76 -0.04
N LEU A 73 3.07 -10.79 0.22
CA LEU A 73 2.33 -10.96 1.48
C LEU A 73 3.31 -11.01 2.67
N GLU A 74 4.36 -11.80 2.60
CA GLU A 74 5.39 -11.91 3.64
C GLU A 74 6.03 -10.56 3.95
N PHE A 75 6.38 -9.80 2.92
CA PHE A 75 6.93 -8.46 3.12
C PHE A 75 5.91 -7.52 3.77
N LEU A 76 4.66 -7.50 3.30
CA LEU A 76 3.62 -6.64 3.84
C LEU A 76 3.35 -6.92 5.32
N VAL A 77 3.24 -8.20 5.69
CA VAL A 77 2.89 -8.63 7.06
C VAL A 77 4.07 -8.47 8.02
N HIS A 78 5.27 -8.87 7.61
CA HIS A 78 6.40 -8.99 8.52
C HIS A 78 7.45 -7.88 8.38
N GLY A 79 7.53 -7.19 7.24
CA GLY A 79 8.58 -6.21 6.95
C GLY A 79 8.11 -4.78 6.91
N LEU A 80 6.99 -4.51 6.25
CA LEU A 80 6.57 -3.17 5.86
C LEU A 80 6.47 -2.19 7.03
N ARG A 81 5.90 -2.60 8.15
CA ARG A 81 5.72 -1.75 9.33
C ARG A 81 7.04 -1.26 9.95
N TYR A 82 8.14 -1.96 9.73
CA TYR A 82 9.46 -1.58 10.22
C TYR A 82 10.22 -0.71 9.23
N VAL A 83 10.03 -0.97 7.93
CA VAL A 83 10.71 -0.24 6.85
C VAL A 83 10.02 1.09 6.57
N PHE A 84 8.69 1.10 6.54
CA PHE A 84 7.86 2.27 6.24
C PHE A 84 6.93 2.59 7.42
N TYR A 85 7.52 2.68 8.60
CA TYR A 85 6.76 2.95 9.83
C TYR A 85 6.08 4.33 9.78
N THR A 86 4.98 4.46 10.52
CA THR A 86 4.30 5.73 10.77
C THR A 86 3.69 5.71 12.17
N GLN A 87 3.34 6.87 12.67
CA GLN A 87 2.65 7.03 13.94
C GLN A 87 1.42 7.92 13.74
N PRO A 88 0.35 7.70 14.51
CA PRO A 88 -0.80 8.59 14.51
C PRO A 88 -0.38 10.02 14.88
N GLY A 89 -0.76 10.96 14.04
CA GLY A 89 -0.50 12.39 14.23
C GLY A 89 -1.70 13.13 14.82
N PRO A 90 -1.72 14.46 14.67
CA PRO A 90 -2.81 15.29 15.20
C PRO A 90 -4.13 15.00 14.48
N LEU A 91 -5.23 15.49 15.07
CA LEU A 91 -6.55 15.40 14.47
C LEU A 91 -6.60 16.19 13.15
N SER A 92 -7.09 15.54 12.11
CA SER A 92 -7.26 16.12 10.78
C SER A 92 -8.58 15.67 10.16
N ARG A 93 -9.07 16.44 9.20
CA ARG A 93 -10.10 15.99 8.27
C ARG A 93 -9.45 15.11 7.21
N GLY A 94 -10.10 14.01 6.82
CA GLY A 94 -9.51 13.15 5.83
C GLY A 94 -10.39 11.98 5.38
N MET A 95 -9.77 11.10 4.63
CA MET A 95 -10.32 9.86 4.14
C MET A 95 -10.00 8.74 5.13
N PRO A 96 -10.98 7.96 5.62
CA PRO A 96 -10.74 6.89 6.59
C PRO A 96 -9.67 5.89 6.12
N THR A 97 -8.87 5.38 7.06
CA THR A 97 -7.89 4.32 6.79
C THR A 97 -7.78 3.35 7.97
N ALA A 98 -6.98 2.33 7.85
CA ALA A 98 -6.78 1.27 8.85
C ALA A 98 -8.11 0.66 9.30
N HIS A 99 -8.34 0.56 10.61
CA HIS A 99 -9.59 0.03 11.19
C HIS A 99 -10.81 0.91 10.89
N SER A 100 -10.63 2.15 10.50
CA SER A 100 -11.72 3.10 10.19
C SER A 100 -12.25 2.97 8.76
N ALA A 101 -11.60 2.16 7.91
CA ALA A 101 -11.99 1.87 6.54
C ALA A 101 -12.39 0.40 6.36
N GLN A 102 -13.11 0.13 5.25
CA GLN A 102 -13.39 -1.27 4.88
C GLN A 102 -12.09 -1.98 4.43
N PRO A 103 -11.97 -3.28 4.68
CA PRO A 103 -12.98 -4.18 5.24
C PRO A 103 -13.02 -4.23 6.78
N LEU A 104 -12.05 -3.65 7.48
CA LEU A 104 -11.94 -3.79 8.94
C LEU A 104 -13.05 -3.08 9.70
N LYS A 105 -13.54 -1.95 9.19
CA LYS A 105 -14.62 -1.18 9.81
C LYS A 105 -15.86 -2.01 10.11
N SER A 106 -16.21 -2.97 9.25
CA SER A 106 -17.36 -3.85 9.47
C SER A 106 -17.10 -5.00 10.45
N LYS A 107 -15.84 -5.28 10.75
CA LYS A 107 -15.40 -6.39 11.62
C LYS A 107 -15.02 -5.96 13.04
N LEU A 108 -14.92 -4.67 13.26
CA LEU A 108 -14.46 -4.08 14.51
C LEU A 108 -15.48 -3.08 15.02
N VAL A 109 -15.75 -3.13 16.33
CA VAL A 109 -16.49 -2.08 17.02
C VAL A 109 -15.46 -1.08 17.53
N ALA A 110 -15.29 0.01 16.78
CA ALA A 110 -14.40 1.11 17.15
C ALA A 110 -15.21 2.36 17.52
N SER A 111 -14.73 3.12 18.48
CA SER A 111 -15.30 4.43 18.79
C SER A 111 -15.06 5.40 17.62
N PRO A 112 -16.04 6.22 17.23
CA PRO A 112 -15.81 7.28 16.22
C PRO A 112 -14.69 8.25 16.61
N LEU A 113 -14.38 8.39 17.89
CA LEU A 113 -13.32 9.25 18.42
C LEU A 113 -11.91 8.67 18.18
N GLU A 114 -11.80 7.41 17.83
CA GLU A 114 -10.54 6.70 17.54
C GLU A 114 -10.30 6.53 16.03
N ALA A 115 -10.98 7.30 15.19
CA ALA A 115 -10.84 7.18 13.74
C ALA A 115 -9.43 7.56 13.27
N TYR A 116 -8.93 6.83 12.26
CA TYR A 116 -7.70 7.13 11.53
C TYR A 116 -8.03 7.60 10.11
N VAL A 117 -7.37 8.65 9.66
CA VAL A 117 -7.62 9.24 8.35
C VAL A 117 -6.31 9.57 7.62
N TRP A 118 -6.30 9.43 6.30
CA TRP A 118 -5.35 10.14 5.47
C TRP A 118 -5.80 11.60 5.36
N PRO A 119 -4.96 12.58 5.70
CA PRO A 119 -5.31 13.99 5.54
C PRO A 119 -5.76 14.27 4.11
N ASP A 120 -6.96 14.82 3.96
CA ASP A 120 -7.55 15.15 2.67
C ASP A 120 -8.52 16.33 2.90
N PRO A 121 -8.35 17.47 2.22
CA PRO A 121 -9.23 18.64 2.35
C PRO A 121 -10.71 18.32 2.07
N ASP A 122 -10.96 17.38 1.14
CA ASP A 122 -12.29 16.94 0.75
C ASP A 122 -12.83 15.80 1.61
N GLY A 123 -12.06 15.37 2.61
CA GLY A 123 -12.44 14.28 3.50
C GLY A 123 -13.65 14.60 4.37
N MET A 124 -14.47 13.58 4.65
CA MET A 124 -15.72 13.74 5.44
C MET A 124 -15.58 13.31 6.89
N VAL A 125 -14.47 12.69 7.26
CA VAL A 125 -14.24 12.15 8.61
C VAL A 125 -13.12 12.93 9.29
N ARG A 126 -13.31 13.20 10.59
CA ARG A 126 -12.27 13.76 11.46
C ARG A 126 -11.66 12.64 12.30
N GLY A 127 -10.35 12.49 12.21
CA GLY A 127 -9.61 11.46 12.95
C GLY A 127 -8.14 11.81 13.10
N GLN A 128 -7.38 10.95 13.76
CA GLN A 128 -5.94 11.11 13.82
C GLN A 128 -5.32 10.90 12.45
N ALA A 129 -4.44 11.80 12.05
CA ALA A 129 -3.77 11.76 10.77
C ALA A 129 -2.78 10.59 10.72
N ILE A 130 -2.93 9.74 9.71
CA ILE A 130 -1.93 8.73 9.33
C ILE A 130 -1.28 9.21 8.04
N ALA A 131 0.04 9.31 8.03
CA ALA A 131 0.77 9.61 6.81
C ALA A 131 0.54 8.47 5.79
N PRO A 132 -0.06 8.75 4.63
CA PRO A 132 -0.27 7.73 3.61
C PRO A 132 1.08 7.17 3.17
N LEU A 133 1.10 5.92 2.71
CA LEU A 133 2.32 5.24 2.28
C LEU A 133 3.07 6.05 1.20
N TYR A 134 2.32 6.72 0.34
CA TYR A 134 2.86 7.68 -0.63
C TYR A 134 1.82 8.77 -0.94
N ARG A 135 2.28 9.92 -1.37
CA ARG A 135 1.44 11.12 -1.61
C ARG A 135 0.22 10.90 -2.52
N CYS A 136 0.30 9.96 -3.46
CA CYS A 136 -0.80 9.68 -4.40
C CYS A 136 -1.92 8.82 -3.80
N VAL A 137 -1.71 8.20 -2.63
CA VAL A 137 -2.60 7.20 -2.05
C VAL A 137 -4.05 7.67 -1.91
N PRO A 138 -4.37 8.83 -1.31
CA PRO A 138 -5.76 9.24 -1.16
C PRO A 138 -6.48 9.39 -2.51
N GLN A 139 -5.83 9.97 -3.49
CA GLN A 139 -6.43 10.21 -4.81
C GLN A 139 -6.55 8.91 -5.65
N ALA A 140 -5.58 8.01 -5.55
CA ALA A 140 -5.64 6.71 -6.20
C ALA A 140 -6.73 5.82 -5.58
N ALA A 141 -6.86 5.82 -4.26
CA ALA A 141 -7.87 5.07 -3.52
C ALA A 141 -9.31 5.52 -3.83
N LYS A 142 -9.54 6.82 -4.07
CA LYS A 142 -10.86 7.33 -4.50
C LYS A 142 -11.35 6.73 -5.82
N LYS A 143 -10.43 6.26 -6.67
CA LYS A 143 -10.73 5.75 -8.02
C LYS A 143 -10.76 4.22 -8.09
N ASP A 144 -10.31 3.54 -7.05
CA ASP A 144 -10.16 2.09 -7.03
C ASP A 144 -10.49 1.55 -5.62
N PRO A 145 -11.71 1.03 -5.42
CA PRO A 145 -12.14 0.52 -4.12
C PRO A 145 -11.30 -0.66 -3.61
N GLU A 146 -10.78 -1.51 -4.50
CA GLU A 146 -9.92 -2.64 -4.09
C GLU A 146 -8.54 -2.15 -3.65
N LEU A 147 -7.94 -1.21 -4.39
CA LEU A 147 -6.71 -0.56 -3.98
C LEU A 147 -6.89 0.18 -2.63
N TYR A 148 -8.04 0.84 -2.44
CA TYR A 148 -8.38 1.48 -1.18
C TYR A 148 -8.41 0.47 -0.02
N ALA A 149 -9.05 -0.67 -0.21
CA ALA A 149 -9.10 -1.72 0.80
C ALA A 149 -7.69 -2.23 1.15
N LEU A 150 -6.86 -2.55 0.14
CA LEU A 150 -5.49 -3.03 0.33
C LEU A 150 -4.62 -2.01 1.08
N LEU A 151 -4.67 -0.74 0.68
CA LEU A 151 -3.88 0.33 1.32
C LEU A 151 -4.33 0.61 2.77
N SER A 152 -5.63 0.50 3.04
CA SER A 152 -6.16 0.62 4.41
C SER A 152 -5.74 -0.56 5.30
N LEU A 153 -5.70 -1.78 4.76
CA LEU A 153 -5.18 -2.95 5.46
C LEU A 153 -3.70 -2.82 5.79
N ILE A 154 -2.92 -2.26 4.86
CA ILE A 154 -1.50 -1.95 5.08
C ILE A 154 -1.34 -0.98 6.24
N ASP A 155 -2.16 0.06 6.32
CA ASP A 155 -2.09 0.99 7.44
C ASP A 155 -2.49 0.33 8.76
N ALA A 156 -3.44 -0.60 8.75
CA ALA A 156 -3.76 -1.39 9.94
C ALA A 156 -2.56 -2.23 10.42
N LEU A 157 -1.73 -2.74 9.51
CA LEU A 157 -0.47 -3.40 9.88
C LEU A 157 0.56 -2.41 10.44
N ARG A 158 0.59 -1.16 9.93
CA ARG A 158 1.56 -0.14 10.34
C ARG A 158 1.26 0.47 11.71
N VAL A 159 0.00 0.75 12.00
CA VAL A 159 -0.43 1.52 13.19
C VAL A 159 -1.46 0.81 14.06
N GLY A 160 -2.02 -0.31 13.61
CA GLY A 160 -3.08 -1.04 14.32
C GLY A 160 -2.59 -1.76 15.56
N ARG A 161 -3.53 -2.03 16.46
CA ARG A 161 -3.33 -2.91 17.61
C ARG A 161 -3.28 -4.38 17.15
N VAL A 162 -2.86 -5.29 18.02
CA VAL A 162 -2.67 -6.72 17.68
C VAL A 162 -3.90 -7.35 17.02
N ARG A 163 -5.11 -7.04 17.48
CA ARG A 163 -6.34 -7.58 16.87
C ARG A 163 -6.56 -7.05 15.46
N GLU A 164 -6.33 -5.77 15.25
CA GLU A 164 -6.47 -5.12 13.94
C GLU A 164 -5.44 -5.66 12.95
N GLN A 165 -4.20 -5.84 13.39
CA GLN A 165 -3.12 -6.43 12.58
C GLN A 165 -3.45 -7.86 12.15
N ARG A 166 -3.94 -8.72 13.06
CA ARG A 166 -4.33 -10.10 12.73
C ARG A 166 -5.47 -10.16 11.72
N LEU A 167 -6.47 -9.29 11.87
CA LEU A 167 -7.56 -9.21 10.90
C LEU A 167 -7.08 -8.70 9.54
N ALA A 168 -6.18 -7.71 9.54
CA ALA A 168 -5.60 -7.18 8.30
C ALA A 168 -4.74 -8.23 7.59
N GLU A 169 -3.95 -9.02 8.32
CA GLU A 169 -3.17 -10.14 7.78
C GLU A 169 -4.07 -11.16 7.07
N GLY A 170 -5.12 -11.64 7.73
CA GLY A 170 -6.06 -12.59 7.14
C GLY A 170 -6.78 -12.02 5.90
N GLU A 171 -7.16 -10.75 5.92
CA GLU A 171 -7.77 -10.09 4.76
C GLU A 171 -6.79 -9.95 3.59
N LEU A 172 -5.53 -9.61 3.85
CA LEU A 172 -4.50 -9.51 2.82
C LEU A 172 -4.18 -10.88 2.22
N GLU A 173 -4.08 -11.93 3.03
CA GLU A 173 -3.88 -13.29 2.56
C GLU A 173 -5.00 -13.73 1.60
N ASN A 174 -6.26 -13.51 2.01
CA ASN A 174 -7.41 -13.83 1.17
C ASN A 174 -7.40 -13.07 -0.16
N ARG A 175 -7.02 -11.79 -0.17
CA ARG A 175 -7.04 -10.93 -1.37
C ARG A 175 -5.84 -11.12 -2.28
N LEU A 176 -4.67 -11.39 -1.72
CA LEU A 176 -3.43 -11.49 -2.51
C LEU A 176 -3.12 -12.91 -2.98
N VAL A 177 -3.45 -13.93 -2.20
CA VAL A 177 -2.98 -15.31 -2.42
C VAL A 177 -4.11 -16.25 -2.78
N THR A 178 -5.26 -16.15 -2.11
CA THR A 178 -6.34 -17.17 -2.22
C THR A 178 -7.25 -16.97 -3.45
N LEU A 179 -7.23 -15.82 -4.11
CA LEU A 179 -8.03 -15.52 -5.31
C LEU A 179 -7.35 -15.99 -6.59
#